data_ef32dc016e8a746e6412a2f7d130a724
#
_entry.id   ef32dc016e8a746e6412a2f7d130a724
#
_cell.length_a   1.000
_cell.length_b   1.000
_cell.length_c   1.000
_cell.angle_alpha   90.00
_cell.angle_beta   90.00
_cell.angle_gamma   90.00
#
_symmetry.space_group_name_H-M   'P 1'
#
loop_
_entity.id
_entity.type
_entity.pdbx_description
1 polymer ?
#
loop_
_entity_poly.entity_id
_entity_poly.type
_entity_poly.pdbx_seq_one_letter_code
_entity_poly.pdbx_strand_id
1 'polypeptide(L)'
;MGCECQKPEEKNNELKAEEKNLAKIFEENPDNDNYLSNNNNNALRKNFISLDNKPNDEFSKYIFQKINSLRQNPQSYIDTIIKAKNNVTTDKTGIKIYKSSVKVAINTGETAFDSVVEILKNTEPMGKLIYNPDLIVDVPNNENDIKSKDYLPQQIQLKIDQGIDIKSFWKDIIKDPETCFILTVVDDSGNNAGNKRNDILDKNNKYIGISSVKIGRSFACYIVIG
;
A
#
# COMPACT_ATOMS: atom_id res chain seq x y z
N MET A 1 -47.09 15.44 -7.56
CA MET A 1 -46.30 14.21 -7.31
C MET A 1 -45.08 14.66 -6.53
N GLY A 2 -45.10 14.44 -5.21
CA GLY A 2 -44.02 14.84 -4.29
C GLY A 2 -43.02 13.70 -4.18
N CYS A 3 -41.76 13.99 -4.50
CA CYS A 3 -40.65 13.10 -4.09
C CYS A 3 -40.40 13.33 -2.60
N GLU A 4 -40.73 12.38 -1.75
CA GLU A 4 -40.24 12.33 -0.38
C GLU A 4 -38.74 11.98 -0.39
N CYS A 5 -37.90 12.99 -0.14
CA CYS A 5 -36.50 12.75 0.19
C CYS A 5 -36.43 12.19 1.61
N GLN A 6 -36.09 10.91 1.76
CA GLN A 6 -35.78 10.31 3.08
C GLN A 6 -34.66 11.06 3.76
N LYS A 7 -34.84 11.36 5.04
CA LYS A 7 -33.87 12.13 5.85
C LYS A 7 -32.59 11.30 6.07
N PRO A 8 -31.41 11.95 6.14
CA PRO A 8 -30.11 11.25 6.32
C PRO A 8 -30.02 10.37 7.58
N GLU A 9 -30.78 10.67 8.63
CA GLU A 9 -30.79 9.93 9.88
C GLU A 9 -31.44 8.54 9.79
N GLU A 10 -32.45 8.35 8.92
CA GLU A 10 -33.08 7.04 8.73
C GLU A 10 -32.18 6.06 8.02
N LYS A 11 -31.42 6.50 7.00
CA LYS A 11 -30.41 5.67 6.32
C LYS A 11 -29.29 5.20 7.24
N ASN A 12 -28.87 6.02 8.20
CA ASN A 12 -27.81 5.69 9.15
C ASN A 12 -28.26 4.64 10.19
N ASN A 13 -29.55 4.60 10.50
CA ASN A 13 -30.10 3.62 11.44
C ASN A 13 -30.35 2.25 10.79
N GLU A 14 -30.71 2.19 9.51
CA GLU A 14 -30.81 0.95 8.74
C GLU A 14 -29.45 0.29 8.56
N LEU A 15 -28.41 1.06 8.19
CA LEU A 15 -27.03 0.55 8.08
C LEU A 15 -26.51 -0.05 9.40
N LYS A 16 -26.76 0.62 10.53
CA LYS A 16 -26.36 0.10 11.86
C LYS A 16 -27.13 -1.14 12.29
N ALA A 17 -28.36 -1.30 11.83
CA ALA A 17 -29.16 -2.51 12.12
C ALA A 17 -28.68 -3.70 11.28
N GLU A 18 -28.29 -3.48 10.02
CA GLU A 18 -27.71 -4.52 9.17
C GLU A 18 -26.33 -4.97 9.65
N GLU A 19 -25.47 -4.03 10.09
CA GLU A 19 -24.16 -4.37 10.69
C GLU A 19 -24.29 -5.25 11.95
N LYS A 20 -25.24 -4.97 12.82
CA LYS A 20 -25.50 -5.78 14.01
C LYS A 20 -26.01 -7.19 13.69
N ASN A 21 -26.84 -7.32 12.65
CA ASN A 21 -27.33 -8.62 12.20
C ASN A 21 -26.22 -9.46 11.56
N LEU A 22 -25.32 -8.86 10.79
CA LEU A 22 -24.18 -9.54 10.20
C LEU A 22 -23.18 -10.00 11.26
N ALA A 23 -22.87 -9.16 12.25
CA ALA A 23 -22.00 -9.54 13.37
C ALA A 23 -22.55 -10.77 14.12
N LYS A 24 -23.86 -10.83 14.35
CA LYS A 24 -24.52 -11.96 15.01
C LYS A 24 -24.44 -13.27 14.19
N ILE A 25 -24.53 -13.19 12.87
CA ILE A 25 -24.42 -14.36 11.98
C ILE A 25 -23.01 -14.96 12.05
N PHE A 26 -21.96 -14.11 12.20
CA PHE A 26 -20.58 -14.57 12.33
C PHE A 26 -20.27 -15.16 13.72
N GLU A 27 -20.87 -14.65 14.78
CA GLU A 27 -20.72 -15.20 16.14
C GLU A 27 -21.40 -16.57 16.31
N GLU A 28 -22.51 -16.82 15.59
CA GLU A 28 -23.28 -18.05 15.72
C GLU A 28 -22.76 -19.23 14.86
N ASN A 29 -21.84 -19.00 13.90
CA ASN A 29 -21.31 -20.06 13.00
C ASN A 29 -19.81 -19.85 12.69
N PRO A 30 -18.89 -20.13 13.63
CA PRO A 30 -17.46 -19.94 13.39
C PRO A 30 -16.82 -20.93 12.40
N ASP A 31 -17.49 -22.04 12.06
CA ASP A 31 -16.94 -23.13 11.23
C ASP A 31 -17.41 -23.11 9.75
N ASN A 32 -18.06 -22.04 9.29
CA ASN A 32 -18.69 -22.02 7.96
C ASN A 32 -17.82 -21.32 6.88
N ASP A 33 -16.61 -21.86 6.68
CA ASP A 33 -15.70 -21.42 5.61
C ASP A 33 -16.23 -21.71 4.18
N ASN A 34 -17.33 -22.46 4.04
CA ASN A 34 -17.85 -22.90 2.76
C ASN A 34 -18.87 -21.95 2.08
N TYR A 35 -19.30 -20.87 2.74
CA TYR A 35 -20.28 -19.94 2.15
C TYR A 35 -19.68 -18.88 1.20
N LEU A 36 -18.36 -18.82 1.07
CA LEU A 36 -17.66 -17.76 0.30
C LEU A 36 -17.28 -18.17 -1.13
N SER A 37 -17.72 -19.34 -1.62
CA SER A 37 -17.25 -19.87 -2.93
C SER A 37 -18.15 -19.60 -4.13
N ASN A 38 -19.18 -18.78 -4.05
CA ASN A 38 -20.05 -18.46 -5.19
C ASN A 38 -20.06 -16.98 -5.56
N ASN A 39 -19.87 -16.76 -6.85
CA ASN A 39 -19.68 -15.61 -7.73
C ASN A 39 -20.43 -14.28 -7.48
N ASN A 40 -21.06 -14.05 -6.34
CA ASN A 40 -21.71 -12.77 -5.99
C ASN A 40 -20.90 -11.93 -4.96
N ASN A 41 -19.68 -12.36 -4.63
CA ASN A 41 -18.91 -11.78 -3.54
C ASN A 41 -18.26 -10.42 -3.83
N ASN A 42 -18.20 -9.99 -5.10
CA ASN A 42 -17.61 -8.67 -5.42
C ASN A 42 -18.50 -7.50 -4.98
N ALA A 43 -19.83 -7.69 -4.96
CA ALA A 43 -20.74 -6.65 -4.47
C ALA A 43 -20.73 -6.57 -2.93
N LEU A 44 -20.64 -7.72 -2.25
CA LEU A 44 -20.58 -7.77 -0.78
C LEU A 44 -19.21 -7.29 -0.24
N ARG A 45 -18.09 -7.64 -0.91
CA ARG A 45 -16.76 -7.11 -0.53
C ARG A 45 -16.67 -5.60 -0.66
N LYS A 46 -17.36 -4.97 -1.61
CA LYS A 46 -17.43 -3.50 -1.71
C LYS A 46 -18.07 -2.83 -0.49
N ASN A 47 -18.95 -3.52 0.23
CA ASN A 47 -19.63 -2.96 1.41
C ASN A 47 -18.84 -3.14 2.72
N PHE A 48 -17.81 -3.99 2.74
CA PHE A 48 -16.90 -4.16 3.89
C PHE A 48 -15.66 -3.27 3.86
N ILE A 49 -15.61 -2.31 2.93
CA ILE A 49 -14.55 -1.30 2.95
C ILE A 49 -14.78 -0.46 4.20
N SER A 50 -13.87 -0.60 5.15
CA SER A 50 -13.81 0.14 6.40
C SER A 50 -14.29 1.59 6.21
N LEU A 51 -15.30 2.00 6.98
CA LEU A 51 -15.79 3.39 7.07
C LEU A 51 -14.65 4.40 7.35
N ASP A 52 -13.50 3.94 7.75
CA ASP A 52 -12.33 4.75 8.10
C ASP A 52 -11.42 5.15 6.94
N ASN A 53 -11.71 4.76 5.69
CA ASN A 53 -10.84 5.07 4.53
C ASN A 53 -9.35 4.77 4.78
N LYS A 54 -9.05 3.58 5.32
CA LYS A 54 -7.70 3.11 5.66
C LYS A 54 -7.50 1.65 5.22
N PRO A 55 -6.26 1.20 4.98
CA PRO A 55 -5.97 -0.21 4.76
C PRO A 55 -6.44 -1.08 5.94
N ASN A 56 -6.83 -2.32 5.67
CA ASN A 56 -7.36 -3.22 6.70
C ASN A 56 -6.26 -3.98 7.47
N ASP A 57 -5.15 -4.33 6.82
CA ASP A 57 -4.06 -5.07 7.44
C ASP A 57 -2.98 -4.14 8.05
N GLU A 58 -2.31 -4.61 9.09
CA GLU A 58 -1.34 -3.80 9.85
C GLU A 58 -0.11 -3.41 9.03
N PHE A 59 0.32 -4.26 8.08
CA PHE A 59 1.45 -3.94 7.21
C PHE A 59 1.11 -2.76 6.30
N SER A 60 -0.02 -2.82 5.62
CA SER A 60 -0.50 -1.75 4.73
C SER A 60 -0.83 -0.47 5.50
N LYS A 61 -1.41 -0.57 6.70
CA LYS A 61 -1.65 0.56 7.60
C LYS A 61 -0.35 1.30 7.94
N TYR A 62 0.68 0.54 8.30
CA TYR A 62 1.99 1.11 8.61
C TYR A 62 2.56 1.90 7.43
N ILE A 63 2.57 1.30 6.23
CA ILE A 63 3.08 1.96 5.01
C ILE A 63 2.28 3.22 4.70
N PHE A 64 0.94 3.14 4.74
CA PHE A 64 0.06 4.28 4.50
C PHE A 64 0.33 5.45 5.47
N GLN A 65 0.47 5.15 6.76
CA GLN A 65 0.75 6.15 7.78
C GLN A 65 2.13 6.79 7.58
N LYS A 66 3.16 6.00 7.27
CA LYS A 66 4.54 6.48 7.06
C LYS A 66 4.65 7.34 5.81
N ILE A 67 4.02 6.94 4.69
CA ILE A 67 3.98 7.75 3.47
C ILE A 67 3.32 9.11 3.76
N ASN A 68 2.18 9.11 4.44
CA ASN A 68 1.49 10.35 4.76
C ASN A 68 2.23 11.23 5.77
N SER A 69 2.92 10.63 6.73
CA SER A 69 3.79 11.37 7.66
C SER A 69 4.98 11.99 6.93
N LEU A 70 5.61 11.25 6.00
CA LEU A 70 6.68 11.75 5.15
C LEU A 70 6.20 12.95 4.31
N ARG A 71 5.05 12.87 3.70
CA ARG A 71 4.47 13.98 2.90
C ARG A 71 4.22 15.23 3.73
N GLN A 72 3.72 15.07 4.97
CA GLN A 72 3.42 16.19 5.85
C GLN A 72 4.66 16.85 6.45
N ASN A 73 5.72 16.08 6.66
CA ASN A 73 6.96 16.57 7.25
C ASN A 73 8.19 15.84 6.68
N PRO A 74 8.58 16.12 5.43
CA PRO A 74 9.69 15.43 4.76
C PRO A 74 11.00 15.51 5.53
N GLN A 75 11.33 16.67 6.09
CA GLN A 75 12.59 16.92 6.79
C GLN A 75 12.73 16.05 8.06
N SER A 76 11.62 15.67 8.70
CA SER A 76 11.66 14.82 9.91
C SER A 76 12.17 13.41 9.64
N TYR A 77 12.22 12.99 8.38
CA TYR A 77 12.70 11.67 7.96
C TYR A 77 14.19 11.64 7.62
N ILE A 78 14.87 12.79 7.56
CA ILE A 78 16.30 12.88 7.22
C ILE A 78 17.13 11.99 8.13
N ASP A 79 16.97 12.12 9.44
CA ASP A 79 17.71 11.30 10.41
C ASP A 79 17.40 9.81 10.28
N THR A 80 16.16 9.46 9.94
CA THR A 80 15.75 8.07 9.70
C THR A 80 16.49 7.49 8.50
N ILE A 81 16.60 8.25 7.40
CA ILE A 81 17.32 7.84 6.19
C ILE A 81 18.83 7.74 6.46
N ILE A 82 19.41 8.71 7.21
CA ILE A 82 20.83 8.68 7.60
C ILE A 82 21.13 7.43 8.46
N LYS A 83 20.28 7.13 9.44
CA LYS A 83 20.42 5.91 10.26
C LYS A 83 20.30 4.64 9.41
N ALA A 84 19.34 4.60 8.49
CA ALA A 84 19.17 3.46 7.57
C ALA A 84 20.40 3.27 6.67
N LYS A 85 21.03 4.34 6.18
CA LYS A 85 22.27 4.29 5.39
C LYS A 85 23.37 3.49 6.09
N ASN A 86 23.49 3.59 7.42
CA ASN A 86 24.51 2.86 8.20
C ASN A 86 24.35 1.32 8.13
N ASN A 87 23.22 0.84 7.65
CA ASN A 87 22.97 -0.59 7.42
C ASN A 87 23.42 -1.06 6.02
N VAL A 88 23.97 -0.18 5.21
CA VAL A 88 24.54 -0.55 3.91
C VAL A 88 25.92 -1.14 4.09
N THR A 89 26.17 -2.26 3.45
CA THR A 89 27.48 -2.94 3.45
C THR A 89 27.77 -3.47 2.06
N THR A 90 29.06 -3.72 1.80
CA THR A 90 29.47 -4.42 0.58
C THR A 90 29.81 -5.88 0.94
N ASP A 91 29.30 -6.82 0.18
CA ASP A 91 29.66 -8.23 0.36
C ASP A 91 31.01 -8.56 -0.29
N LYS A 92 31.42 -9.84 -0.18
CA LYS A 92 32.70 -10.33 -0.71
C LYS A 92 32.77 -10.28 -2.25
N THR A 93 31.63 -10.16 -2.93
CA THR A 93 31.52 -10.10 -4.40
C THR A 93 31.42 -8.66 -4.92
N GLY A 94 31.43 -7.67 -4.03
CA GLY A 94 31.30 -6.25 -4.37
C GLY A 94 29.84 -5.78 -4.44
N ILE A 95 28.87 -6.64 -4.18
CA ILE A 95 27.44 -6.28 -4.19
C ILE A 95 27.11 -5.44 -2.95
N LYS A 96 26.46 -4.30 -3.16
CA LYS A 96 25.92 -3.47 -2.08
C LYS A 96 24.68 -4.12 -1.49
N ILE A 97 24.63 -4.23 -0.18
CA ILE A 97 23.55 -4.88 0.57
C ILE A 97 23.04 -3.97 1.67
N TYR A 98 21.76 -3.67 1.64
CA TYR A 98 21.06 -3.10 2.79
C TYR A 98 20.69 -4.21 3.76
N LYS A 99 21.17 -4.11 4.98
CA LYS A 99 20.90 -5.08 6.06
C LYS A 99 19.89 -4.51 7.04
N SER A 100 18.72 -5.13 7.09
CA SER A 100 17.71 -4.91 8.13
C SER A 100 17.29 -6.26 8.70
N SER A 101 16.01 -6.51 8.86
CA SER A 101 15.46 -7.85 9.13
C SER A 101 15.74 -8.84 7.98
N VAL A 102 16.05 -8.35 6.79
CA VAL A 102 16.48 -9.08 5.60
C VAL A 102 17.72 -8.42 4.98
N LYS A 103 18.38 -9.16 4.09
CA LYS A 103 19.45 -8.63 3.24
C LYS A 103 18.86 -8.35 1.86
N VAL A 104 18.89 -7.10 1.43
CA VAL A 104 18.38 -6.68 0.13
C VAL A 104 19.55 -6.11 -0.69
N ALA A 105 19.77 -6.67 -1.88
CA ALA A 105 20.75 -6.10 -2.81
C ALA A 105 20.24 -4.74 -3.30
N ILE A 106 21.12 -3.75 -3.32
CA ILE A 106 20.87 -2.40 -3.81
C ILE A 106 21.95 -2.03 -4.84
N ASN A 107 21.59 -1.14 -5.78
CA ASN A 107 22.47 -0.87 -6.94
C ASN A 107 23.58 0.13 -6.61
N THR A 108 23.25 1.30 -6.12
CA THR A 108 24.18 2.39 -5.88
C THR A 108 24.66 2.50 -4.43
N GLY A 109 23.99 1.79 -3.54
CA GLY A 109 24.38 1.72 -2.12
C GLY A 109 24.13 3.03 -1.37
N GLU A 110 25.13 3.51 -0.63
CA GLU A 110 25.03 4.69 0.23
C GLU A 110 24.63 5.96 -0.56
N THR A 111 25.02 6.08 -1.82
CA THR A 111 24.69 7.25 -2.67
C THR A 111 23.19 7.40 -2.91
N ALA A 112 22.42 6.30 -2.94
CA ALA A 112 20.96 6.38 -3.04
C ALA A 112 20.38 7.09 -1.80
N PHE A 113 20.86 6.74 -0.61
CA PHE A 113 20.43 7.36 0.65
C PHE A 113 20.81 8.84 0.71
N ASP A 114 22.04 9.20 0.29
CA ASP A 114 22.49 10.60 0.23
C ASP A 114 21.62 11.44 -0.71
N SER A 115 21.27 10.90 -1.86
CA SER A 115 20.36 11.54 -2.81
C SER A 115 18.99 11.80 -2.18
N VAL A 116 18.46 10.85 -1.41
CA VAL A 116 17.18 11.03 -0.71
C VAL A 116 17.27 12.12 0.34
N VAL A 117 18.35 12.16 1.13
CA VAL A 117 18.56 13.21 2.14
C VAL A 117 18.53 14.60 1.49
N GLU A 118 19.20 14.78 0.35
CA GLU A 118 19.19 16.07 -0.36
C GLU A 118 17.80 16.42 -0.91
N ILE A 119 17.07 15.43 -1.42
CA ILE A 119 15.68 15.64 -1.88
C ILE A 119 14.80 16.05 -0.70
N LEU A 120 14.84 15.34 0.42
CA LEU A 120 14.00 15.63 1.59
C LEU A 120 14.28 16.98 2.22
N LYS A 121 15.53 17.47 2.19
CA LYS A 121 15.88 18.82 2.63
C LYS A 121 15.14 19.91 1.86
N ASN A 122 14.93 19.68 0.57
CA ASN A 122 14.33 20.63 -0.36
C ASN A 122 12.84 20.37 -0.67
N THR A 123 12.26 19.33 -0.07
CA THR A 123 10.85 18.98 -0.29
C THR A 123 9.97 19.76 0.69
N GLU A 124 9.04 20.54 0.16
CA GLU A 124 8.04 21.24 0.97
C GLU A 124 6.97 20.27 1.49
N PRO A 125 6.44 20.51 2.69
CA PRO A 125 5.28 19.77 3.20
C PRO A 125 4.11 19.81 2.23
N MET A 126 3.42 18.67 2.08
CA MET A 126 2.30 18.56 1.16
C MET A 126 1.13 17.79 1.76
N GLY A 127 -0.02 17.83 1.08
CA GLY A 127 -1.24 17.15 1.51
C GLY A 127 -1.06 15.62 1.59
N LYS A 128 -1.84 15.01 2.47
CA LYS A 128 -1.92 13.54 2.57
C LYS A 128 -2.48 12.93 1.30
N LEU A 129 -2.02 11.74 0.97
CA LEU A 129 -2.74 10.84 0.06
C LEU A 129 -3.99 10.30 0.77
N ILE A 130 -5.08 10.25 0.05
CA ILE A 130 -6.35 9.68 0.50
C ILE A 130 -6.37 8.21 0.09
N TYR A 131 -6.68 7.33 1.03
CA TYR A 131 -6.84 5.92 0.72
C TYR A 131 -8.05 5.73 -0.20
N ASN A 132 -7.83 5.12 -1.35
CA ASN A 132 -8.89 4.84 -2.32
C ASN A 132 -9.02 3.32 -2.56
N PRO A 133 -10.13 2.70 -2.14
CA PRO A 133 -10.38 1.29 -2.35
C PRO A 133 -10.37 0.86 -3.82
N ASP A 134 -10.75 1.72 -4.74
CA ASP A 134 -10.76 1.40 -6.18
C ASP A 134 -9.34 1.17 -6.74
N LEU A 135 -8.31 1.71 -6.06
CA LEU A 135 -6.91 1.49 -6.39
C LEU A 135 -6.33 0.19 -5.80
N ILE A 136 -7.08 -0.53 -4.94
CA ILE A 136 -6.59 -1.77 -4.35
C ILE A 136 -6.49 -2.85 -5.42
N VAL A 137 -5.33 -3.46 -5.52
CA VAL A 137 -5.11 -4.68 -6.32
C VAL A 137 -5.34 -5.89 -5.42
N ASP A 138 -6.15 -6.83 -5.88
CA ASP A 138 -6.32 -8.12 -5.21
C ASP A 138 -4.99 -8.86 -5.19
N VAL A 139 -4.56 -9.28 -4.02
CA VAL A 139 -3.33 -10.04 -3.89
C VAL A 139 -3.62 -11.51 -4.15
N PRO A 140 -2.86 -12.18 -5.06
CA PRO A 140 -3.10 -13.59 -5.36
C PRO A 140 -2.86 -14.48 -4.13
N ASN A 141 -3.61 -15.57 -4.06
CA ASN A 141 -3.50 -16.54 -2.96
C ASN A 141 -2.32 -17.52 -3.16
N ASN A 142 -1.70 -17.56 -4.32
CA ASN A 142 -0.59 -18.47 -4.60
C ASN A 142 0.73 -17.73 -4.84
N GLU A 143 1.81 -18.36 -4.43
CA GLU A 143 3.15 -17.77 -4.46
C GLU A 143 3.69 -17.56 -5.89
N ASN A 144 3.26 -18.37 -6.86
CA ASN A 144 3.71 -18.26 -8.25
C ASN A 144 3.17 -16.98 -8.89
N ASP A 145 1.88 -16.69 -8.72
CA ASP A 145 1.28 -15.45 -9.23
C ASP A 145 1.84 -14.22 -8.53
N ILE A 146 2.10 -14.33 -7.22
CA ILE A 146 2.76 -13.27 -6.46
C ILE A 146 4.15 -12.97 -7.00
N LYS A 147 4.92 -14.00 -7.38
CA LYS A 147 6.25 -13.85 -7.97
C LYS A 147 6.21 -13.44 -9.44
N SER A 148 5.09 -13.66 -10.13
CA SER A 148 4.93 -13.29 -11.54
C SER A 148 5.16 -11.78 -11.73
N LYS A 149 5.89 -11.44 -12.80
CA LYS A 149 6.09 -10.05 -13.21
C LYS A 149 4.86 -9.47 -13.91
N ASP A 150 4.01 -10.33 -14.46
CA ASP A 150 2.89 -9.92 -15.30
C ASP A 150 1.59 -9.74 -14.52
N TYR A 151 1.48 -10.32 -13.31
CA TYR A 151 0.26 -10.28 -12.53
C TYR A 151 -0.18 -8.84 -12.22
N LEU A 152 0.68 -8.04 -11.61
CA LEU A 152 0.34 -6.67 -11.24
C LEU A 152 0.00 -5.81 -12.46
N PRO A 153 0.80 -5.77 -13.55
CA PRO A 153 0.44 -5.04 -14.76
C PRO A 153 -0.92 -5.44 -15.34
N GLN A 154 -1.27 -6.73 -15.35
CA GLN A 154 -2.57 -7.20 -15.83
C GLN A 154 -3.72 -6.69 -14.94
N GLN A 155 -3.58 -6.73 -13.61
CA GLN A 155 -4.58 -6.20 -12.69
C GLN A 155 -4.75 -4.68 -12.84
N ILE A 156 -3.67 -3.95 -13.06
CA ILE A 156 -3.70 -2.52 -13.32
C ILE A 156 -4.40 -2.21 -14.63
N GLN A 157 -4.12 -2.96 -15.70
CA GLN A 157 -4.80 -2.77 -16.98
C GLN A 157 -6.32 -2.96 -16.86
N LEU A 158 -6.77 -3.98 -16.12
CA LEU A 158 -8.20 -4.19 -15.87
C LEU A 158 -8.85 -2.99 -15.16
N LYS A 159 -8.14 -2.33 -14.25
CA LYS A 159 -8.64 -1.13 -13.57
C LYS A 159 -8.68 0.09 -14.49
N ILE A 160 -7.69 0.26 -15.34
CA ILE A 160 -7.67 1.33 -16.36
C ILE A 160 -8.82 1.13 -17.34
N ASP A 161 -9.09 -0.09 -17.77
CA ASP A 161 -10.22 -0.43 -18.66
C ASP A 161 -11.59 -0.14 -18.00
N GLN A 162 -11.64 -0.11 -16.66
CA GLN A 162 -12.80 0.31 -15.87
C GLN A 162 -12.87 1.84 -15.64
N GLY A 163 -11.95 2.61 -16.21
CA GLY A 163 -11.93 4.07 -16.11
C GLY A 163 -11.27 4.61 -14.82
N ILE A 164 -10.50 3.79 -14.11
CA ILE A 164 -9.76 4.22 -12.92
C ILE A 164 -8.47 4.92 -13.36
N ASP A 165 -8.26 6.16 -12.91
CA ASP A 165 -7.05 6.94 -13.19
C ASP A 165 -5.90 6.43 -12.30
N ILE A 166 -4.89 5.81 -12.93
CA ILE A 166 -3.70 5.27 -12.26
C ILE A 166 -2.47 5.98 -12.82
N LYS A 167 -1.67 6.57 -11.93
CA LYS A 167 -0.43 7.28 -12.26
C LYS A 167 0.77 6.35 -12.20
N SER A 168 0.85 5.56 -11.14
CA SER A 168 1.95 4.62 -10.97
C SER A 168 1.57 3.45 -10.08
N PHE A 169 2.34 2.39 -10.16
CA PHE A 169 2.17 1.20 -9.34
C PHE A 169 3.48 0.42 -9.19
N TRP A 170 3.62 -0.27 -8.06
CA TRP A 170 4.74 -1.19 -7.84
C TRP A 170 4.39 -2.28 -6.84
N LYS A 171 5.25 -3.29 -6.80
CA LYS A 171 5.18 -4.41 -5.87
C LYS A 171 6.53 -4.59 -5.20
N ASP A 172 6.53 -4.73 -3.88
CA ASP A 172 7.70 -5.11 -3.10
C ASP A 172 7.42 -6.42 -2.35
N ILE A 173 8.42 -7.30 -2.29
CA ILE A 173 8.38 -8.52 -1.47
C ILE A 173 9.41 -8.36 -0.38
N ILE A 174 8.95 -8.12 0.85
CA ILE A 174 9.80 -7.72 1.96
C ILE A 174 9.31 -8.35 3.28
N LYS A 175 10.17 -8.41 4.28
CA LYS A 175 9.88 -9.12 5.53
C LYS A 175 9.13 -8.28 6.55
N ASP A 176 9.34 -6.97 6.57
CA ASP A 176 8.73 -6.06 7.53
C ASP A 176 8.38 -4.72 6.88
N PRO A 177 7.39 -3.99 7.43
CA PRO A 177 6.89 -2.77 6.81
C PRO A 177 7.88 -1.58 6.91
N GLU A 178 8.76 -1.53 7.91
CA GLU A 178 9.73 -0.44 8.02
C GLU A 178 10.78 -0.54 6.91
N THR A 179 11.32 -1.73 6.68
CA THR A 179 12.23 -1.98 5.56
C THR A 179 11.55 -1.69 4.22
N CYS A 180 10.28 -2.09 4.05
CA CYS A 180 9.50 -1.78 2.86
C CYS A 180 9.42 -0.27 2.64
N PHE A 181 9.04 0.50 3.65
CA PHE A 181 8.94 1.95 3.58
C PHE A 181 10.30 2.60 3.23
N ILE A 182 11.37 2.24 3.94
CA ILE A 182 12.72 2.78 3.67
C ILE A 182 13.15 2.52 2.24
N LEU A 183 13.03 1.28 1.76
CA LEU A 183 13.43 0.92 0.40
C LEU A 183 12.53 1.54 -0.67
N THR A 184 11.26 1.77 -0.38
CA THR A 184 10.36 2.52 -1.26
C THR A 184 10.79 3.98 -1.39
N VAL A 185 11.18 4.62 -0.29
CA VAL A 185 11.65 6.02 -0.29
C VAL A 185 13.05 6.15 -0.90
N VAL A 186 13.95 5.23 -0.60
CA VAL A 186 15.31 5.21 -1.17
C VAL A 186 15.26 4.89 -2.66
N ASP A 187 14.43 3.91 -3.03
CA ASP A 187 14.16 3.48 -4.41
C ASP A 187 15.40 3.39 -5.29
N ASP A 188 16.31 2.48 -4.92
CA ASP A 188 17.54 2.19 -5.65
C ASP A 188 17.32 1.08 -6.69
N SER A 189 16.29 1.23 -7.55
CA SER A 189 15.81 0.23 -8.51
C SER A 189 16.42 0.34 -9.91
N GLY A 190 17.68 0.69 -10.00
CA GLY A 190 18.45 0.75 -11.26
C GLY A 190 17.96 1.90 -12.15
N ASN A 191 17.60 1.60 -13.39
CA ASN A 191 17.19 2.62 -14.38
C ASN A 191 15.93 3.42 -13.99
N ASN A 192 15.14 2.90 -13.06
CA ASN A 192 13.93 3.53 -12.55
C ASN A 192 14.11 4.08 -11.13
N ALA A 193 15.36 4.24 -10.68
CA ALA A 193 15.65 4.72 -9.33
C ALA A 193 15.02 6.08 -9.07
N GLY A 194 14.32 6.18 -7.93
CA GLY A 194 13.64 7.39 -7.50
C GLY A 194 12.19 7.56 -7.98
N ASN A 195 11.69 6.76 -8.91
CA ASN A 195 10.33 6.91 -9.43
C ASN A 195 9.27 6.73 -8.34
N LYS A 196 9.37 5.68 -7.52
CA LYS A 196 8.44 5.43 -6.40
C LYS A 196 8.40 6.62 -5.43
N ARG A 197 9.57 7.12 -5.05
CA ARG A 197 9.72 8.31 -4.20
C ARG A 197 9.13 9.54 -4.84
N ASN A 198 9.42 9.79 -6.12
CA ASN A 198 8.91 10.94 -6.84
C ASN A 198 7.37 10.91 -6.89
N ASP A 199 6.78 9.74 -7.14
CA ASP A 199 5.32 9.59 -7.15
C ASP A 199 4.71 9.81 -5.75
N ILE A 200 5.38 9.32 -4.69
CA ILE A 200 4.95 9.58 -3.31
C ILE A 200 5.04 11.07 -2.96
N LEU A 201 6.07 11.78 -3.44
CA LEU A 201 6.33 13.19 -3.14
C LEU A 201 5.76 14.16 -4.19
N ASP A 202 5.00 13.68 -5.17
CA ASP A 202 4.29 14.56 -6.09
C ASP A 202 3.03 15.13 -5.41
N LYS A 203 2.97 16.47 -5.31
CA LYS A 203 1.82 17.19 -4.73
C LYS A 203 0.52 17.03 -5.53
N ASN A 204 0.62 16.66 -6.81
CA ASN A 204 -0.53 16.45 -7.68
C ASN A 204 -1.19 15.08 -7.45
N ASN A 205 -0.47 14.11 -6.91
CA ASN A 205 -1.01 12.82 -6.55
C ASN A 205 -1.88 12.93 -5.30
N LYS A 206 -3.09 12.37 -5.36
CA LYS A 206 -4.12 12.54 -4.33
C LYS A 206 -4.54 11.24 -3.67
N TYR A 207 -4.45 10.14 -4.40
CA TYR A 207 -5.02 8.87 -3.97
C TYR A 207 -3.96 7.77 -3.92
N ILE A 208 -4.17 6.84 -2.99
CA ILE A 208 -3.31 5.67 -2.84
C ILE A 208 -4.14 4.43 -2.50
N GLY A 209 -3.87 3.33 -3.18
CA GLY A 209 -4.31 1.99 -2.83
C GLY A 209 -3.12 1.19 -2.32
N ILE A 210 -3.28 0.52 -1.19
CA ILE A 210 -2.26 -0.38 -0.64
C ILE A 210 -2.94 -1.67 -0.23
N SER A 211 -2.37 -2.79 -0.64
CA SER A 211 -2.75 -4.12 -0.19
C SER A 211 -1.52 -4.96 0.08
N SER A 212 -1.59 -5.83 1.08
CA SER A 212 -0.50 -6.75 1.37
C SER A 212 -1.00 -8.14 1.72
N VAL A 213 -0.16 -9.14 1.47
CA VAL A 213 -0.40 -10.52 1.89
C VAL A 213 0.88 -11.14 2.43
N LYS A 214 0.72 -11.95 3.46
CA LYS A 214 1.84 -12.71 4.03
C LYS A 214 2.17 -13.92 3.15
N ILE A 215 3.45 -14.07 2.79
CA ILE A 215 3.98 -15.19 2.01
C ILE A 215 5.13 -15.81 2.80
N GLY A 216 4.88 -16.94 3.43
CA GLY A 216 5.88 -17.57 4.28
C GLY A 216 6.39 -16.62 5.37
N ARG A 217 7.65 -16.17 5.27
CA ARG A 217 8.28 -15.24 6.22
C ARG A 217 8.31 -13.79 5.70
N SER A 218 7.72 -13.51 4.55
CA SER A 218 7.71 -12.19 3.91
C SER A 218 6.28 -11.71 3.65
N PHE A 219 6.16 -10.48 3.21
CA PHE A 219 4.92 -9.89 2.71
C PHE A 219 5.12 -9.44 1.27
N ALA A 220 4.14 -9.70 0.42
CA ALA A 220 4.01 -8.97 -0.84
C ALA A 220 3.14 -7.75 -0.58
N CYS A 221 3.65 -6.58 -0.89
CA CYS A 221 2.96 -5.31 -0.76
C CYS A 221 2.77 -4.72 -2.17
N TYR A 222 1.55 -4.38 -2.50
CA TYR A 222 1.17 -3.72 -3.74
C TYR A 222 0.76 -2.29 -3.42
N ILE A 223 1.32 -1.33 -4.14
CA ILE A 223 1.04 0.09 -3.97
C ILE A 223 0.66 0.67 -5.32
N VAL A 224 -0.44 1.40 -5.35
CA VAL A 224 -0.98 2.07 -6.55
C VAL A 224 -1.25 3.52 -6.21
N ILE A 225 -0.80 4.44 -7.05
CA ILE A 225 -1.00 5.89 -6.93
C ILE A 225 -1.96 6.35 -8.04
N GLY A 226 -2.91 7.22 -7.66
CA GLY A 226 -3.87 7.84 -8.56
C GLY A 226 -4.10 9.32 -8.30
#